data_479efea720f3f6351f6409ee9fd534a0
#
_entry.id   479efea720f3f6351f6409ee9fd534a0
#
_cell.length_a   1.000
_cell.length_b   1.000
_cell.length_c   1.000
_cell.angle_alpha   90.00
_cell.angle_beta   90.00
_cell.angle_gamma   90.00
#
_symmetry.space_group_name_H-M   'P 1'
#
loop_
_entity.id
_entity.type
_entity.pdbx_description
1 polymer ?
#
loop_
_entity_poly.entity_id
_entity_poly.type
_entity_poly.pdbx_seq_one_letter_code
_entity_poly.pdbx_strand_id
1 'polypeptide(L)' 'MNKYDSMIACNKKASEEKVNRAVTEIRQMLTEREKVTVPKLTKRTGLSRGFFYKNETVRKEMDRAL' A
#
# COMPACT_ATOMS: atom_id res chain seq x y z
N MET A 1 20.18 -1.03 -20.55
CA MET A 1 19.86 -0.51 -19.22
C MET A 1 21.13 -0.25 -18.45
N ASN A 2 21.32 0.95 -17.93
CA ASN A 2 22.55 1.28 -17.22
C ASN A 2 22.42 0.96 -15.72
N LYS A 3 23.56 0.99 -15.02
CA LYS A 3 23.60 0.68 -13.58
C LYS A 3 22.72 1.60 -12.75
N TYR A 4 22.63 2.84 -13.18
CA TYR A 4 21.87 3.86 -12.48
C TYR A 4 20.38 3.55 -12.48
N ASP A 5 19.86 3.15 -13.63
CA ASP A 5 18.45 2.77 -13.74
C ASP A 5 18.12 1.54 -12.90
N SER A 6 19.03 0.58 -12.82
CA SER A 6 18.85 -0.60 -11.98
C SER A 6 18.71 -0.25 -10.51
N MET A 7 19.52 0.68 -10.02
CA MET A 7 19.46 1.11 -8.62
C MET A 7 18.14 1.81 -8.31
N ILE A 8 17.70 2.70 -9.18
CA ILE A 8 16.45 3.41 -9.03
C ILE A 8 15.28 2.43 -9.09
N ALA A 9 15.34 1.48 -10.02
CA ALA A 9 14.32 0.47 -10.18
C ALA A 9 14.17 -0.39 -8.91
N CYS A 10 15.27 -0.75 -8.26
CA CYS A 10 15.24 -1.50 -7.01
C CYS A 10 14.52 -0.73 -5.89
N ASN A 11 14.84 0.54 -5.74
CA ASN A 11 14.21 1.38 -4.72
C ASN A 11 12.72 1.57 -4.99
N LYS A 12 12.37 1.83 -6.25
CA LYS A 12 10.96 1.94 -6.65
C LYS A 12 10.20 0.64 -6.43
N LYS A 13 10.85 -0.48 -6.74
CA LYS A 13 10.24 -1.80 -6.59
C LYS A 13 9.88 -2.09 -5.15
N ALA A 14 10.75 -1.75 -4.20
CA ALA A 14 10.46 -1.94 -2.78
C ALA A 14 9.25 -1.11 -2.35
N SER A 15 9.18 0.15 -2.77
CA SER A 15 8.03 1.01 -2.51
C SER A 15 6.76 0.48 -3.16
N GLU A 16 6.87 0.05 -4.41
CA GLU A 16 5.73 -0.49 -5.16
C GLU A 16 5.20 -1.76 -4.51
N GLU A 17 6.07 -2.61 -4.00
CA GLU A 17 5.65 -3.82 -3.30
C GLU A 17 4.81 -3.49 -2.05
N LYS A 18 5.24 -2.49 -1.29
CA LYS A 18 4.48 -2.05 -0.11
C LYS A 18 3.13 -1.48 -0.52
N VAL A 19 3.10 -0.67 -1.55
CA VAL A 19 1.86 -0.09 -2.07
C VAL A 19 0.94 -1.20 -2.59
N ASN A 20 1.47 -2.13 -3.38
CA ASN A 20 0.70 -3.24 -3.90
C ASN A 20 0.10 -4.10 -2.79
N ARG A 21 0.86 -4.36 -1.74
CA ARG A 21 0.37 -5.12 -0.60
C ARG A 21 -0.78 -4.38 0.08
N ALA A 22 -0.61 -3.09 0.32
CA ALA A 22 -1.64 -2.27 0.95
C ALA A 22 -2.91 -2.24 0.10
N VAL A 23 -2.77 -1.99 -1.20
CA VAL A 23 -3.91 -1.94 -2.13
C VAL A 23 -4.61 -3.29 -2.20
N THR A 24 -3.84 -4.38 -2.27
CA THR A 24 -4.40 -5.74 -2.29
C THR A 24 -5.24 -6.01 -1.04
N GLU A 25 -4.74 -5.63 0.13
CA GLU A 25 -5.48 -5.82 1.38
C GLU A 25 -6.74 -4.96 1.43
N ILE A 26 -6.68 -3.72 0.94
CA ILE A 26 -7.85 -2.86 0.86
C ILE A 26 -8.93 -3.51 -0.01
N ARG A 27 -8.55 -4.00 -1.18
CA ARG A 27 -9.48 -4.66 -2.09
C ARG A 27 -10.05 -5.94 -1.49
N GLN A 28 -9.22 -6.70 -0.81
CA GLN A 28 -9.68 -7.92 -0.15
C GLN A 28 -10.68 -7.63 0.95
N MET A 29 -10.44 -6.59 1.75
CA MET A 29 -11.39 -6.17 2.77
C MET A 29 -12.72 -5.76 2.17
N LEU A 30 -12.69 -5.07 1.02
CA LEU A 30 -13.91 -4.72 0.30
C LEU A 30 -14.67 -5.95 -0.17
N THR A 31 -13.95 -6.94 -0.68
CA THR A 31 -14.54 -8.21 -1.11
C THR A 31 -15.17 -8.95 0.07
N GLU A 32 -14.53 -8.89 1.23
CA GLU A 32 -15.03 -9.50 2.46
C GLU A 32 -16.12 -8.66 3.13
N ARG A 33 -16.39 -7.49 2.59
CA ARG A 33 -17.32 -6.51 3.14
C ARG A 33 -16.91 -6.02 4.52
N GLU A 34 -15.62 -6.00 4.79
CA GLU A 34 -15.07 -5.43 6.01
C GLU A 34 -14.85 -3.94 5.87
N LYS A 35 -15.02 -3.24 6.98
CA LYS A 35 -14.75 -1.81 7.00
C LYS A 35 -13.25 -1.56 6.89
N VAL A 36 -12.83 -0.74 5.92
CA VAL A 36 -11.43 -0.42 5.71
C VAL A 36 -11.00 0.65 6.71
N THR A 37 -10.08 0.30 7.61
CA THR A 37 -9.54 1.22 8.60
C THR A 37 -8.03 1.07 8.67
N VAL A 38 -7.33 2.15 9.05
CA VAL A 38 -5.86 2.12 9.17
C VAL A 38 -5.40 1.10 10.21
N PRO A 39 -5.99 1.02 11.42
CA PRO A 39 -5.58 -0.01 12.39
C PRO A 39 -5.68 -1.43 11.86
N LYS A 40 -6.73 -1.76 11.13
CA LYS A 40 -6.88 -3.08 10.53
C LYS A 40 -5.83 -3.32 9.46
N LEU A 41 -5.60 -2.32 8.61
CA LEU A 41 -4.60 -2.42 7.55
C LEU A 41 -3.20 -2.61 8.11
N THR A 42 -2.83 -1.91 9.17
CA THR A 42 -1.53 -2.08 9.80
C THR A 42 -1.34 -3.48 10.33
N LYS A 43 -2.36 -4.07 10.90
CA LYS A 43 -2.31 -5.46 11.39
C LYS A 43 -2.20 -6.46 10.26
N ARG A 44 -2.95 -6.27 9.19
CA ARG A 44 -2.98 -7.22 8.07
C ARG A 44 -1.72 -7.16 7.22
N THR A 45 -1.18 -5.96 7.01
CA THR A 45 -0.02 -5.76 6.14
C THR A 45 1.31 -5.76 6.87
N GLY A 46 1.30 -5.44 8.16
CA GLY A 46 2.52 -5.24 8.93
C GLY A 46 3.21 -3.92 8.63
N LEU A 47 2.56 -3.04 7.86
CA LEU A 47 3.10 -1.73 7.53
C LEU A 47 2.76 -0.71 8.62
N SER A 48 3.54 0.37 8.71
CA SER A 48 3.32 1.39 9.73
C SER A 48 2.14 2.29 9.39
N ARG A 49 1.55 2.91 10.40
CA ARG A 49 0.47 3.88 10.21
C ARG A 49 0.92 5.05 9.33
N GLY A 50 2.15 5.52 9.55
CA GLY A 50 2.70 6.61 8.76
C GLY A 50 2.71 6.33 7.27
N PHE A 51 2.95 5.08 6.89
CA PHE A 51 2.91 4.69 5.50
C PHE A 51 1.53 4.96 4.88
N PHE A 52 0.47 4.58 5.56
CA PHE A 52 -0.90 4.75 5.05
C PHE A 52 -1.31 6.22 4.98
N TYR A 53 -0.79 7.06 5.87
CA TYR A 53 -1.12 8.48 5.85
C TYR A 53 -0.30 9.28 4.84
N LYS A 54 0.95 8.85 4.59
CA LYS A 54 1.87 9.58 3.71
C LYS A 54 1.77 9.19 2.25
N ASN A 55 1.41 7.95 1.96
CA ASN A 55 1.39 7.47 0.59
C ASN A 55 0.09 7.85 -0.11
N GLU A 56 0.20 8.70 -1.14
CA GLU A 56 -0.95 9.20 -1.88
C GLU A 56 -1.75 8.09 -2.56
N THR A 57 -1.07 7.13 -3.16
CA THR A 57 -1.73 6.03 -3.85
C THR A 57 -2.60 5.22 -2.89
N VAL A 58 -2.05 4.90 -1.74
CA VAL A 58 -2.76 4.15 -0.71
C VAL A 58 -3.92 4.97 -0.15
N ARG A 59 -3.71 6.26 0.08
CA ARG A 59 -4.76 7.16 0.56
C ARG A 59 -5.93 7.23 -0.41
N LYS A 60 -5.63 7.33 -1.70
CA LYS A 60 -6.68 7.35 -2.73
C LYS A 60 -7.48 6.06 -2.75
N GLU A 61 -6.80 4.93 -2.61
CA GLU A 61 -7.49 3.64 -2.56
C GLU A 61 -8.36 3.52 -1.31
N MET A 62 -7.89 4.00 -0.17
CA MET A 62 -8.70 4.01 1.05
C MET A 62 -9.93 4.91 0.90
N ASP A 63 -9.76 6.08 0.30
CA ASP A 63 -10.86 7.00 0.07
C ASP A 63 -11.93 6.39 -0.83
N ARG A 64 -11.53 5.64 -1.85
CA ARG A 64 -12.46 4.93 -2.72
C ARG A 64 -13.21 3.83 -1.98
N ALA A 65 -12.54 3.22 -0.99
CA ALA A 65 -13.10 2.12 -0.23
C ALA A 65 -14.08 2.59 0.85
N LEU A 66 -14.00 3.85 1.21
CA LEU A 66 -14.91 4.44 2.18
C LEU A 66 -16.17 4.92 1.48
#